data_830967bb42563b356497a2840f480f23
#
_entry.id   830967bb42563b356497a2840f480f23
#
_cell.length_a   1.000
_cell.length_b   1.000
_cell.length_c   1.000
_cell.angle_alpha   90.00
_cell.angle_beta   90.00
_cell.angle_gamma   90.00
#
_symmetry.space_group_name_H-M   'P 1'
#
loop_
_entity.id
_entity.type
_entity.pdbx_description
1 polymer ?
#
loop_
_entity_poly.entity_id
_entity_poly.type
_entity_poly.pdbx_seq_one_letter_code
_entity_poly.pdbx_strand_id
1 'polypeptide(L)'
;DREALTYLPGAVYELYTVDDICSADGTKLLVAGAKLAESSPTNESGITWFDVDIPIRAKTYPDSGNSGRYRIVEITAPAGYLLDSTPMEVSFTYEGQQIAWQVVNGTNTNLRTSVDISKQDITNGKELPGAKLEIRDADGSLVEGWTSGKVPHTVRGLELEKEYTLTEKRAPDGYTEAESIVFKLVQEGTEQVNEVYVKSDDDWAKLDNATIIMQDAPVLDIDKTDIASNLLPGATLTIRDAGGEVIDTWVTDYKTHRVPISDEFIKLSDDSKAYIYTLTEDSAPAGFEIANSVQFKLESVDDVISLFVRENADAEWTRAGKRLIQMIDEATPREDTPTATPAPTPQPTPAATPAPTPAPTPHKVQTLPQTGDGFPLLAIVVVSLASATGIVLLTVRQKNALKETSDEEDADESSDR
;
A
#
# COMPACT_ATOMS: atom_id res chain seq x y z
N ASP A 1 13.88 -14.05 -8.26
CA ASP A 1 12.88 -14.10 -7.18
C ASP A 1 12.88 -15.50 -6.56
N ARG A 2 13.17 -15.56 -5.25
CA ARG A 2 13.26 -16.83 -4.52
C ARG A 2 11.89 -17.49 -4.36
N GLU A 3 10.83 -16.72 -4.23
CA GLU A 3 9.46 -17.22 -3.99
C GLU A 3 8.75 -17.59 -5.30
N ALA A 4 8.81 -16.69 -6.29
CA ALA A 4 8.13 -16.89 -7.57
C ALA A 4 8.95 -17.68 -8.59
N LEU A 5 10.24 -17.92 -8.31
CA LEU A 5 11.19 -18.61 -9.20
C LEU A 5 11.24 -17.95 -10.61
N THR A 6 11.20 -16.63 -10.65
CA THR A 6 11.22 -15.83 -11.88
C THR A 6 12.55 -15.09 -12.03
N TYR A 7 12.91 -14.78 -13.26
CA TYR A 7 14.05 -13.93 -13.56
C TYR A 7 13.75 -12.48 -13.21
N LEU A 8 14.77 -11.74 -12.76
CA LEU A 8 14.63 -10.37 -12.32
C LEU A 8 15.57 -9.45 -13.12
N PRO A 9 15.02 -8.43 -13.80
CA PRO A 9 15.82 -7.37 -14.40
C PRO A 9 16.26 -6.35 -13.34
N GLY A 10 17.37 -5.66 -13.61
CA GLY A 10 17.82 -4.50 -12.84
C GLY A 10 18.87 -4.77 -11.76
N ALA A 11 19.24 -6.02 -11.47
CA ALA A 11 20.35 -6.32 -10.56
C ALA A 11 21.69 -5.90 -11.17
N VAL A 12 22.58 -5.29 -10.35
CA VAL A 12 23.94 -4.90 -10.74
C VAL A 12 24.93 -5.58 -9.84
N TYR A 13 26.03 -6.05 -10.41
CA TYR A 13 27.07 -6.79 -9.71
C TYR A 13 28.44 -6.15 -9.91
N GLU A 14 29.33 -6.36 -8.94
CA GLU A 14 30.74 -6.04 -9.02
C GLU A 14 31.60 -7.30 -9.02
N LEU A 15 32.67 -7.26 -9.80
CA LEU A 15 33.65 -8.33 -9.93
C LEU A 15 34.94 -7.93 -9.20
N TYR A 16 35.44 -8.81 -8.34
CA TYR A 16 36.63 -8.61 -7.54
C TYR A 16 37.62 -9.76 -7.68
N THR A 17 38.91 -9.48 -7.48
CA THR A 17 39.91 -10.52 -7.27
C THR A 17 39.75 -11.17 -5.90
N VAL A 18 39.93 -12.49 -5.79
CA VAL A 18 40.05 -13.17 -4.49
C VAL A 18 41.48 -13.13 -3.97
N ASP A 19 42.44 -13.36 -4.87
CA ASP A 19 43.86 -13.40 -4.53
C ASP A 19 44.62 -12.27 -5.23
N ASP A 20 45.89 -12.05 -4.81
CA ASP A 20 46.84 -11.20 -5.55
C ASP A 20 47.05 -11.75 -6.96
N ILE A 21 47.08 -10.88 -7.93
CA ILE A 21 47.39 -11.21 -9.32
C ILE A 21 48.78 -10.70 -9.64
N CYS A 22 49.70 -11.62 -9.96
CA CYS A 22 51.06 -11.31 -10.31
C CYS A 22 51.35 -11.68 -11.76
N SER A 23 52.29 -10.97 -12.38
CA SER A 23 52.92 -11.36 -13.66
C SER A 23 53.86 -12.56 -13.48
N ALA A 24 54.33 -13.12 -14.58
CA ALA A 24 55.21 -14.31 -14.56
C ALA A 24 56.55 -14.08 -13.82
N ASP A 25 57.01 -12.83 -13.72
CA ASP A 25 58.20 -12.45 -12.96
C ASP A 25 57.92 -12.17 -11.48
N GLY A 26 56.72 -12.36 -11.01
CA GLY A 26 56.31 -12.14 -9.62
C GLY A 26 55.91 -10.69 -9.30
N THR A 27 55.90 -9.79 -10.28
CA THR A 27 55.42 -8.42 -10.06
C THR A 27 53.93 -8.43 -9.78
N LYS A 28 53.48 -7.84 -8.66
CA LYS A 28 52.06 -7.74 -8.28
C LYS A 28 51.36 -6.72 -9.19
N LEU A 29 50.43 -7.19 -9.98
CA LEU A 29 49.61 -6.40 -10.89
C LEU A 29 48.32 -5.88 -10.19
N LEU A 30 47.70 -6.75 -9.41
CA LEU A 30 46.49 -6.43 -8.64
C LEU A 30 46.60 -7.06 -7.25
N VAL A 31 46.06 -6.37 -6.26
CA VAL A 31 45.96 -6.90 -4.89
C VAL A 31 44.68 -7.70 -4.70
N ALA A 32 44.68 -8.63 -3.78
CA ALA A 32 43.47 -9.35 -3.34
C ALA A 32 42.37 -8.36 -2.93
N GLY A 33 41.17 -8.58 -3.38
CA GLY A 33 40.02 -7.72 -3.14
C GLY A 33 39.93 -6.49 -4.06
N ALA A 34 40.76 -6.38 -5.10
CA ALA A 34 40.63 -5.29 -6.07
C ALA A 34 39.34 -5.43 -6.92
N LYS A 35 38.59 -4.35 -7.04
CA LYS A 35 37.46 -4.25 -7.98
C LYS A 35 37.99 -4.22 -9.41
N LEU A 36 37.45 -5.06 -10.26
CA LEU A 36 37.82 -5.18 -11.67
C LEU A 36 36.79 -4.50 -12.59
N ALA A 37 35.55 -4.75 -12.34
CA ALA A 37 34.44 -4.26 -13.19
C ALA A 37 33.13 -4.21 -12.43
N GLU A 38 32.17 -3.50 -13.05
CA GLU A 38 30.76 -3.47 -12.70
C GLU A 38 29.98 -3.99 -13.89
N SER A 39 28.93 -4.77 -13.62
CA SER A 39 28.10 -5.33 -14.68
C SER A 39 27.09 -4.30 -15.22
N SER A 40 26.61 -4.54 -16.43
CA SER A 40 25.32 -3.95 -16.83
C SER A 40 24.22 -4.48 -15.92
N PRO A 41 23.07 -3.75 -15.77
CA PRO A 41 21.92 -4.32 -15.08
C PRO A 41 21.44 -5.61 -15.74
N THR A 42 20.94 -6.57 -14.95
CA THR A 42 20.32 -7.77 -15.51
C THR A 42 19.15 -7.39 -16.42
N ASN A 43 19.01 -8.14 -17.52
CA ASN A 43 17.91 -7.98 -18.47
C ASN A 43 16.65 -8.75 -18.01
N GLU A 44 15.58 -8.74 -18.83
CA GLU A 44 14.31 -9.44 -18.58
C GLU A 44 14.46 -10.97 -18.39
N SER A 45 15.56 -11.54 -18.85
CA SER A 45 15.92 -12.95 -18.62
C SER A 45 16.80 -13.15 -17.39
N GLY A 46 17.02 -12.11 -16.57
CA GLY A 46 17.85 -12.15 -15.37
C GLY A 46 19.34 -12.32 -15.67
N ILE A 47 19.79 -11.99 -16.88
CA ILE A 47 21.18 -12.20 -17.34
C ILE A 47 21.90 -10.88 -17.40
N THR A 48 23.15 -10.85 -16.89
CA THR A 48 24.08 -9.77 -17.05
C THR A 48 25.47 -10.28 -17.44
N TRP A 49 26.37 -9.37 -17.78
CA TRP A 49 27.76 -9.66 -18.14
C TRP A 49 28.68 -8.52 -17.69
N PHE A 50 29.96 -8.87 -17.58
CA PHE A 50 31.02 -7.89 -17.37
C PHE A 50 31.80 -7.72 -18.65
N ASP A 51 32.01 -6.49 -19.10
CA ASP A 51 32.87 -6.16 -20.24
C ASP A 51 34.27 -5.78 -19.73
N VAL A 52 35.03 -6.82 -19.41
CA VAL A 52 36.40 -6.66 -18.85
C VAL A 52 37.28 -7.84 -19.22
N ASP A 53 38.52 -7.57 -19.56
CA ASP A 53 39.57 -8.59 -19.70
C ASP A 53 40.07 -8.99 -18.30
N ILE A 54 39.94 -10.26 -17.95
CA ILE A 54 40.47 -10.76 -16.67
C ILE A 54 41.61 -11.72 -16.85
N PRO A 55 42.65 -11.67 -16.00
CA PRO A 55 43.73 -12.66 -16.01
C PRO A 55 43.18 -14.03 -15.58
N ILE A 56 43.48 -15.08 -16.34
CA ILE A 56 43.12 -16.44 -16.02
C ILE A 56 44.35 -17.28 -15.66
N ARG A 57 44.16 -18.28 -14.79
CA ARG A 57 45.23 -19.18 -14.41
C ARG A 57 45.64 -20.07 -15.58
N ALA A 58 46.97 -20.05 -15.90
CA ALA A 58 47.52 -20.98 -16.87
C ALA A 58 47.66 -22.38 -16.24
N LYS A 59 47.09 -23.40 -16.93
CA LYS A 59 47.16 -24.80 -16.51
C LYS A 59 48.60 -25.33 -16.33
N THR A 60 49.51 -24.77 -17.11
CA THR A 60 50.92 -25.22 -17.21
C THR A 60 51.89 -24.44 -16.32
N TYR A 61 51.46 -23.37 -15.69
CA TYR A 61 52.32 -22.53 -14.84
C TYR A 61 51.66 -22.31 -13.48
N PRO A 62 51.82 -23.28 -12.54
CA PRO A 62 51.15 -23.18 -11.24
C PRO A 62 51.67 -22.00 -10.38
N ASP A 63 52.85 -21.46 -10.68
CA ASP A 63 53.51 -20.41 -9.90
C ASP A 63 53.29 -19.01 -10.47
N SER A 64 52.37 -18.81 -11.40
CA SER A 64 52.07 -17.51 -12.00
C SER A 64 51.46 -16.47 -11.03
N GLY A 65 51.26 -16.83 -9.77
CA GLY A 65 50.67 -15.94 -8.75
C GLY A 65 49.19 -15.62 -8.96
N ASN A 66 48.60 -16.07 -10.06
CA ASN A 66 47.18 -15.92 -10.34
C ASN A 66 46.43 -17.24 -10.06
N SER A 67 45.57 -17.25 -9.07
CA SER A 67 44.73 -18.42 -8.73
C SER A 67 43.60 -18.63 -9.72
N GLY A 68 43.26 -17.64 -10.54
CA GLY A 68 42.09 -17.63 -11.40
C GLY A 68 40.78 -17.53 -10.62
N ARG A 69 40.81 -17.16 -9.33
CA ARG A 69 39.66 -17.03 -8.47
C ARG A 69 39.17 -15.58 -8.38
N TYR A 70 37.89 -15.39 -8.54
CA TYR A 70 37.21 -14.11 -8.47
C TYR A 70 35.96 -14.24 -7.64
N ARG A 71 35.43 -13.13 -7.16
CA ARG A 71 34.11 -13.08 -6.50
C ARG A 71 33.25 -12.04 -7.18
N ILE A 72 31.99 -12.36 -7.29
CA ILE A 72 30.94 -11.51 -7.80
C ILE A 72 30.02 -11.16 -6.63
N VAL A 73 29.72 -9.88 -6.44
CA VAL A 73 28.87 -9.38 -5.36
C VAL A 73 27.77 -8.52 -5.96
N GLU A 74 26.53 -8.77 -5.57
CA GLU A 74 25.43 -7.87 -5.91
C GLU A 74 25.60 -6.55 -5.14
N ILE A 75 25.50 -5.43 -5.85
CA ILE A 75 25.60 -4.07 -5.29
C ILE A 75 24.30 -3.29 -5.45
N THR A 76 23.42 -3.74 -6.34
CA THR A 76 22.08 -3.17 -6.53
C THR A 76 21.10 -4.30 -6.74
N ALA A 77 20.10 -4.41 -5.88
CA ALA A 77 19.02 -5.35 -6.05
C ALA A 77 18.01 -4.87 -7.10
N PRO A 78 17.23 -5.77 -7.72
CA PRO A 78 16.08 -5.39 -8.50
C PRO A 78 15.06 -4.57 -7.70
N ALA A 79 14.29 -3.72 -8.37
CA ALA A 79 13.25 -2.92 -7.70
C ALA A 79 12.24 -3.80 -6.96
N GLY A 80 11.96 -3.48 -5.71
CA GLY A 80 11.05 -4.26 -4.85
C GLY A 80 11.66 -5.53 -4.22
N TYR A 81 12.98 -5.67 -4.30
CA TYR A 81 13.71 -6.80 -3.73
C TYR A 81 14.82 -6.35 -2.78
N LEU A 82 15.21 -7.26 -1.91
CA LEU A 82 16.30 -7.09 -0.96
C LEU A 82 17.63 -7.46 -1.61
N LEU A 83 18.67 -6.69 -1.30
CA LEU A 83 20.02 -6.93 -1.75
C LEU A 83 20.56 -8.23 -1.13
N ASP A 84 21.07 -9.13 -1.96
CA ASP A 84 21.86 -10.28 -1.51
C ASP A 84 23.35 -10.03 -1.79
N SER A 85 24.03 -9.46 -0.83
CA SER A 85 25.46 -9.19 -0.93
C SER A 85 26.35 -10.42 -0.69
N THR A 86 25.78 -11.62 -0.61
CA THR A 86 26.54 -12.87 -0.47
C THR A 86 27.44 -13.06 -1.69
N PRO A 87 28.77 -13.14 -1.53
CA PRO A 87 29.68 -13.25 -2.66
C PRO A 87 29.54 -14.61 -3.36
N MET A 88 29.48 -14.60 -4.68
CA MET A 88 29.63 -15.80 -5.51
C MET A 88 31.08 -15.94 -5.93
N GLU A 89 31.75 -17.02 -5.52
CA GLU A 89 33.10 -17.31 -5.99
C GLU A 89 33.06 -18.02 -7.34
N VAL A 90 33.88 -17.55 -8.26
CA VAL A 90 34.07 -18.12 -9.60
C VAL A 90 35.55 -18.30 -9.90
N SER A 91 35.88 -19.27 -10.72
CA SER A 91 37.27 -19.52 -11.12
C SER A 91 37.38 -19.79 -12.61
N PHE A 92 38.43 -19.25 -13.20
CA PHE A 92 38.74 -19.43 -14.62
C PHE A 92 40.14 -20.06 -14.75
N THR A 93 40.22 -21.07 -15.62
CA THR A 93 41.45 -21.77 -15.92
C THR A 93 41.70 -21.72 -17.42
N TYR A 94 42.94 -21.43 -17.84
CA TYR A 94 43.31 -21.46 -19.24
C TYR A 94 43.21 -22.87 -19.81
N GLU A 95 42.38 -23.05 -20.85
CA GLU A 95 42.16 -24.35 -21.48
C GLU A 95 42.72 -24.46 -22.90
N GLY A 96 43.52 -23.48 -23.31
CA GLY A 96 44.19 -23.44 -24.61
C GLY A 96 43.72 -22.30 -25.52
N GLN A 97 44.48 -21.98 -26.54
CA GLN A 97 44.27 -20.82 -27.43
C GLN A 97 43.01 -20.95 -28.30
N GLN A 98 42.44 -22.14 -28.41
CA GLN A 98 41.24 -22.38 -29.25
C GLN A 98 39.93 -22.12 -28.51
N ILE A 99 39.95 -21.91 -27.18
CA ILE A 99 38.81 -21.60 -26.36
C ILE A 99 38.79 -20.09 -26.14
N ALA A 100 38.02 -19.38 -26.96
CA ALA A 100 37.87 -17.92 -26.90
C ALA A 100 37.01 -17.43 -25.75
N TRP A 101 36.16 -18.31 -25.16
CA TRP A 101 35.18 -17.96 -24.18
C TRP A 101 35.06 -19.01 -23.08
N GLN A 102 35.03 -18.57 -21.83
CA GLN A 102 34.63 -19.41 -20.71
C GLN A 102 33.35 -18.86 -20.14
N VAL A 103 32.38 -19.75 -19.88
CA VAL A 103 31.09 -19.40 -19.25
C VAL A 103 31.09 -20.03 -17.86
N VAL A 104 30.94 -19.19 -16.87
CA VAL A 104 30.69 -19.63 -15.50
C VAL A 104 29.29 -19.21 -15.11
N ASN A 105 28.50 -20.19 -14.68
CA ASN A 105 27.15 -19.94 -14.22
C ASN A 105 27.17 -19.73 -12.71
N GLY A 106 26.66 -18.60 -12.27
CA GLY A 106 26.34 -18.33 -10.88
C GLY A 106 24.87 -18.00 -10.77
N THR A 107 24.25 -18.28 -9.64
CA THR A 107 22.88 -17.90 -9.35
C THR A 107 22.83 -17.07 -8.10
N ASN A 108 22.14 -15.95 -8.16
CA ASN A 108 21.78 -15.17 -7.00
C ASN A 108 20.25 -15.10 -6.89
N THR A 109 19.73 -15.06 -5.67
CA THR A 109 18.29 -15.07 -5.42
C THR A 109 17.92 -13.99 -4.42
N ASN A 110 17.02 -13.10 -4.82
CA ASN A 110 16.56 -12.01 -3.97
C ASN A 110 15.18 -12.35 -3.36
N LEU A 111 14.99 -11.93 -2.12
CA LEU A 111 13.69 -11.94 -1.45
C LEU A 111 12.96 -10.63 -1.77
N ARG A 112 11.64 -10.70 -1.93
CA ARG A 112 10.83 -9.50 -2.03
C ARG A 112 10.82 -8.76 -0.71
N THR A 113 10.81 -7.43 -0.78
CA THR A 113 10.46 -6.60 0.37
C THR A 113 9.04 -6.91 0.83
N SER A 114 8.76 -6.75 2.11
CA SER A 114 7.43 -6.98 2.65
C SER A 114 7.15 -6.10 3.86
N VAL A 115 5.88 -5.71 4.03
CA VAL A 115 5.36 -5.03 5.20
C VAL A 115 3.97 -5.56 5.51
N ASP A 116 3.70 -5.81 6.77
CA ASP A 116 2.37 -6.20 7.23
C ASP A 116 1.59 -4.95 7.67
N ILE A 117 0.35 -4.86 7.22
CA ILE A 117 -0.59 -3.79 7.58
C ILE A 117 -1.70 -4.39 8.43
N SER A 118 -1.73 -4.00 9.69
CA SER A 118 -2.73 -4.41 10.67
C SER A 118 -3.72 -3.27 10.86
N LYS A 119 -4.99 -3.51 10.56
CA LYS A 119 -6.08 -2.56 10.77
C LYS A 119 -6.83 -2.97 12.02
N GLN A 120 -6.79 -2.14 13.07
CA GLN A 120 -7.27 -2.53 14.40
C GLN A 120 -8.32 -1.57 14.96
N ASP A 121 -9.15 -2.11 15.84
CA ASP A 121 -9.98 -1.34 16.77
C ASP A 121 -9.09 -0.84 17.92
N ILE A 122 -9.01 0.48 18.13
CA ILE A 122 -8.14 1.10 19.14
C ILE A 122 -8.47 0.64 20.56
N THR A 123 -9.74 0.27 20.83
CA THR A 123 -10.20 -0.07 22.18
C THR A 123 -9.81 -1.48 22.64
N ASN A 124 -9.48 -2.37 21.71
CA ASN A 124 -9.19 -3.78 22.06
C ASN A 124 -8.02 -4.38 21.28
N GLY A 125 -7.42 -3.64 20.33
CA GLY A 125 -6.28 -4.09 19.53
C GLY A 125 -6.57 -5.24 18.57
N LYS A 126 -7.84 -5.59 18.33
CA LYS A 126 -8.21 -6.66 17.41
C LYS A 126 -8.31 -6.16 15.98
N GLU A 127 -7.99 -7.07 15.04
CA GLU A 127 -8.17 -6.79 13.62
C GLU A 127 -9.60 -6.34 13.31
N LEU A 128 -9.73 -5.26 12.55
CA LEU A 128 -10.98 -4.60 12.18
C LEU A 128 -11.28 -4.81 10.70
N PRO A 129 -12.15 -5.77 10.35
CA PRO A 129 -12.52 -6.04 8.97
C PRO A 129 -13.43 -4.97 8.36
N GLY A 130 -13.29 -4.75 7.05
CA GLY A 130 -14.22 -3.93 6.26
C GLY A 130 -13.73 -2.53 5.91
N ALA A 131 -12.59 -2.10 6.44
CA ALA A 131 -11.93 -0.86 6.02
C ALA A 131 -11.44 -0.95 4.57
N LYS A 132 -11.59 0.14 3.80
CA LYS A 132 -11.01 0.27 2.46
C LYS A 132 -9.69 1.01 2.56
N LEU A 133 -8.60 0.30 2.31
CA LEU A 133 -7.24 0.80 2.43
C LEU A 133 -6.58 0.88 1.07
N GLU A 134 -5.69 1.85 0.89
CA GLU A 134 -4.84 1.96 -0.29
C GLU A 134 -3.44 2.45 0.09
N ILE A 135 -2.45 2.00 -0.68
CA ILE A 135 -1.08 2.53 -0.65
C ILE A 135 -0.84 3.26 -1.95
N ARG A 136 -0.28 4.46 -1.85
CA ARG A 136 0.19 5.27 -2.96
C ARG A 136 1.67 5.58 -2.82
N ASP A 137 2.35 5.72 -3.96
CA ASP A 137 3.72 6.22 -4.01
C ASP A 137 3.78 7.76 -3.84
N ALA A 138 5.00 8.31 -3.83
CA ALA A 138 5.22 9.74 -3.68
C ALA A 138 4.62 10.59 -4.83
N ASP A 139 4.40 10.00 -6.02
CA ASP A 139 3.77 10.65 -7.16
C ASP A 139 2.23 10.57 -7.10
N GLY A 140 1.70 9.90 -6.08
CA GLY A 140 0.26 9.69 -5.88
C GLY A 140 -0.32 8.54 -6.70
N SER A 141 0.51 7.75 -7.39
CA SER A 141 0.06 6.58 -8.15
C SER A 141 -0.36 5.46 -7.20
N LEU A 142 -1.47 4.78 -7.52
CA LEU A 142 -1.95 3.65 -6.72
C LEU A 142 -1.00 2.47 -6.87
N VAL A 143 -0.45 2.01 -5.75
CA VAL A 143 0.39 0.81 -5.68
C VAL A 143 -0.47 -0.42 -5.40
N GLU A 144 -1.28 -0.38 -4.34
CA GLU A 144 -2.17 -1.45 -3.94
C GLU A 144 -3.40 -0.92 -3.22
N GLY A 145 -4.55 -1.62 -3.35
CA GLY A 145 -5.77 -1.30 -2.63
C GLY A 145 -6.52 -2.58 -2.25
N TRP A 146 -6.98 -2.64 -0.99
CA TRP A 146 -7.67 -3.83 -0.47
C TRP A 146 -8.75 -3.49 0.55
N THR A 147 -9.44 -4.51 1.03
CA THR A 147 -10.34 -4.43 2.17
C THR A 147 -9.73 -5.17 3.34
N SER A 148 -9.66 -4.53 4.52
CA SER A 148 -9.14 -5.17 5.72
C SER A 148 -9.90 -6.45 6.08
N GLY A 149 -9.18 -7.42 6.60
CA GLY A 149 -9.67 -8.74 6.99
C GLY A 149 -9.56 -8.97 8.50
N LYS A 150 -9.57 -10.25 8.89
CA LYS A 150 -9.39 -10.71 10.27
C LYS A 150 -7.94 -11.00 10.63
N VAL A 151 -7.02 -10.75 9.72
CA VAL A 151 -5.57 -10.90 9.85
C VAL A 151 -4.91 -9.74 9.13
N PRO A 152 -3.68 -9.36 9.51
CA PRO A 152 -2.91 -8.35 8.78
C PRO A 152 -2.80 -8.67 7.29
N HIS A 153 -2.74 -7.63 6.48
CA HIS A 153 -2.51 -7.73 5.05
C HIS A 153 -1.02 -7.52 4.74
N THR A 154 -0.40 -8.46 4.03
CA THR A 154 1.01 -8.37 3.66
C THR A 154 1.15 -7.76 2.27
N VAL A 155 1.78 -6.59 2.19
CA VAL A 155 2.16 -5.92 0.95
C VAL A 155 3.59 -6.30 0.59
N ARG A 156 3.85 -6.63 -0.67
CA ARG A 156 5.15 -7.12 -1.13
C ARG A 156 5.65 -6.35 -2.35
N GLY A 157 6.98 -6.25 -2.47
CA GLY A 157 7.61 -5.68 -3.67
C GLY A 157 7.62 -4.15 -3.71
N LEU A 158 7.51 -3.50 -2.56
CA LEU A 158 7.75 -2.07 -2.46
C LEU A 158 9.26 -1.77 -2.58
N GLU A 159 9.62 -0.73 -3.31
CA GLU A 159 11.01 -0.33 -3.46
C GLU A 159 11.57 0.23 -2.16
N LEU A 160 12.82 -0.12 -1.86
CA LEU A 160 13.52 0.42 -0.69
C LEU A 160 13.75 1.93 -0.82
N GLU A 161 13.79 2.63 0.30
CA GLU A 161 14.03 4.08 0.46
C GLU A 161 13.00 4.99 -0.24
N LYS A 162 11.95 4.44 -0.86
CA LYS A 162 10.84 5.22 -1.40
C LYS A 162 9.78 5.49 -0.35
N GLU A 163 9.23 6.69 -0.37
CA GLU A 163 8.10 7.06 0.48
C GLU A 163 6.79 6.53 -0.10
N TYR A 164 5.97 5.95 0.78
CA TYR A 164 4.62 5.48 0.48
C TYR A 164 3.65 6.05 1.48
N THR A 165 2.42 6.28 1.06
CA THR A 165 1.33 6.73 1.92
C THR A 165 0.26 5.66 2.01
N LEU A 166 0.04 5.14 3.21
CA LEU A 166 -1.11 4.29 3.54
C LEU A 166 -2.27 5.17 3.94
N THR A 167 -3.40 5.04 3.26
CA THR A 167 -4.61 5.85 3.49
C THR A 167 -5.82 4.94 3.64
N GLU A 168 -6.64 5.25 4.63
CA GLU A 168 -7.97 4.69 4.73
C GLU A 168 -8.94 5.53 3.89
N LYS A 169 -9.57 4.91 2.90
CA LYS A 169 -10.56 5.57 2.01
C LYS A 169 -11.97 5.49 2.57
N ARG A 170 -12.20 4.55 3.44
CA ARG A 170 -13.47 4.35 4.12
C ARG A 170 -13.28 3.45 5.33
N ALA A 171 -13.66 3.95 6.48
CA ALA A 171 -13.75 3.14 7.70
C ALA A 171 -14.90 2.13 7.64
N PRO A 172 -14.84 1.05 8.43
CA PRO A 172 -15.99 0.19 8.66
C PRO A 172 -17.15 0.97 9.29
N ASP A 173 -18.38 0.49 9.09
CA ASP A 173 -19.57 1.12 9.69
C ASP A 173 -19.42 1.18 11.23
N GLY A 174 -19.64 2.35 11.79
CA GLY A 174 -19.52 2.60 13.23
C GLY A 174 -18.11 2.89 13.73
N TYR A 175 -17.19 3.27 12.85
CA TYR A 175 -15.82 3.68 13.18
C TYR A 175 -15.45 5.01 12.50
N THR A 176 -14.48 5.72 13.08
CA THR A 176 -13.86 6.89 12.44
C THR A 176 -12.83 6.44 11.43
N GLU A 177 -12.59 7.27 10.41
CA GLU A 177 -11.45 7.07 9.51
C GLU A 177 -10.14 7.43 10.23
N ALA A 178 -9.12 6.57 10.07
CA ALA A 178 -7.79 6.82 10.59
C ALA A 178 -7.03 7.87 9.75
N GLU A 179 -6.08 8.54 10.38
CA GLU A 179 -5.13 9.38 9.68
C GLU A 179 -4.21 8.56 8.78
N SER A 180 -3.77 9.17 7.66
CA SER A 180 -2.84 8.53 6.75
C SER A 180 -1.46 8.39 7.39
N ILE A 181 -0.77 7.29 7.08
CA ILE A 181 0.57 6.98 7.56
C ILE A 181 1.54 7.01 6.39
N VAL A 182 2.58 7.85 6.49
CA VAL A 182 3.69 7.86 5.54
C VAL A 182 4.78 6.92 6.04
N PHE A 183 5.27 6.04 5.17
CA PHE A 183 6.26 5.03 5.55
C PHE A 183 7.25 4.75 4.42
N LYS A 184 8.36 4.13 4.76
CA LYS A 184 9.35 3.58 3.82
C LYS A 184 9.93 2.28 4.34
N LEU A 185 10.49 1.49 3.44
CA LEU A 185 11.24 0.28 3.75
C LEU A 185 12.73 0.54 3.58
N VAL A 186 13.54 0.03 4.51
CA VAL A 186 14.99 0.18 4.51
C VAL A 186 15.62 -1.18 4.75
N GLN A 187 16.64 -1.55 4.01
CA GLN A 187 17.45 -2.71 4.33
C GLN A 187 18.71 -2.25 5.07
N GLU A 188 18.82 -2.64 6.34
CA GLU A 188 20.02 -2.36 7.14
C GLU A 188 20.96 -3.58 7.13
N GLY A 189 22.22 -3.33 6.78
CA GLY A 189 23.23 -4.39 6.76
C GLY A 189 23.13 -5.33 5.55
N THR A 190 23.62 -6.57 5.73
CA THR A 190 23.79 -7.56 4.64
C THR A 190 22.73 -8.66 4.63
N GLU A 191 21.86 -8.68 5.64
CA GLU A 191 20.80 -9.68 5.72
C GLU A 191 19.62 -9.28 4.82
N GLN A 192 19.00 -10.28 4.19
CA GLN A 192 17.83 -10.05 3.35
C GLN A 192 16.58 -9.88 4.21
N VAL A 193 16.55 -8.79 4.98
CA VAL A 193 15.42 -8.35 5.81
C VAL A 193 15.26 -6.85 5.64
N ASN A 194 14.04 -6.38 5.47
CA ASN A 194 13.77 -4.94 5.49
C ASN A 194 13.16 -4.54 6.83
N GLU A 195 13.53 -3.34 7.24
CA GLU A 195 12.95 -2.61 8.35
C GLU A 195 11.89 -1.64 7.83
N VAL A 196 10.92 -1.30 8.69
CA VAL A 196 9.85 -0.35 8.38
C VAL A 196 10.08 0.92 9.18
N TYR A 197 10.07 2.04 8.50
CA TYR A 197 10.13 3.38 9.09
C TYR A 197 8.83 4.12 8.80
N VAL A 198 8.27 4.75 9.82
CA VAL A 198 7.11 5.64 9.68
C VAL A 198 7.53 7.08 9.93
N LYS A 199 6.91 8.00 9.21
CA LYS A 199 7.16 9.44 9.33
C LYS A 199 6.31 10.01 10.45
N SER A 200 6.94 10.69 11.39
CA SER A 200 6.26 11.45 12.45
C SER A 200 6.79 12.87 12.39
N ASP A 201 5.94 13.82 12.05
CA ASP A 201 6.33 15.18 11.70
C ASP A 201 7.39 15.19 10.58
N ASP A 202 8.61 15.67 10.87
CA ASP A 202 9.72 15.70 9.91
C ASP A 202 10.72 14.55 10.10
N ASP A 203 10.54 13.68 11.11
CA ASP A 203 11.47 12.61 11.46
C ASP A 203 10.96 11.22 11.08
N TRP A 204 11.90 10.29 10.91
CA TRP A 204 11.62 8.89 10.64
C TRP A 204 11.82 8.03 11.89
N ALA A 205 10.78 7.35 12.32
CA ALA A 205 10.82 6.41 13.42
C ALA A 205 10.81 4.97 12.91
N LYS A 206 11.81 4.18 13.31
CA LYS A 206 11.84 2.74 13.02
C LYS A 206 10.81 2.02 13.87
N LEU A 207 10.05 1.11 13.26
CA LEU A 207 9.16 0.22 13.99
C LEU A 207 9.93 -0.99 14.55
N ASP A 208 9.53 -1.44 15.73
CA ASP A 208 10.16 -2.61 16.37
C ASP A 208 9.89 -3.93 15.62
N ASN A 209 8.89 -3.94 14.78
CA ASN A 209 8.55 -5.05 13.88
C ASN A 209 8.15 -4.49 12.50
N ALA A 210 8.10 -5.36 11.50
CA ALA A 210 7.74 -4.98 10.13
C ALA A 210 6.22 -4.85 9.93
N THR A 211 5.49 -4.35 10.95
CA THR A 211 4.03 -4.22 10.92
C THR A 211 3.62 -2.79 11.19
N ILE A 212 2.88 -2.20 10.27
CA ILE A 212 2.23 -0.90 10.46
C ILE A 212 0.84 -1.15 11.05
N ILE A 213 0.57 -0.53 12.20
CA ILE A 213 -0.73 -0.61 12.86
C ILE A 213 -1.50 0.68 12.57
N MET A 214 -2.66 0.55 11.92
CA MET A 214 -3.60 1.64 11.67
C MET A 214 -4.86 1.37 12.49
N GLN A 215 -5.22 2.30 13.38
CA GLN A 215 -6.30 2.10 14.35
C GLN A 215 -7.47 3.03 14.08
N ASP A 216 -8.70 2.49 14.20
CA ASP A 216 -9.92 3.27 14.21
C ASP A 216 -10.54 3.30 15.59
N ALA A 217 -11.13 4.45 15.93
CA ALA A 217 -11.96 4.55 17.10
C ALA A 217 -13.43 4.22 16.76
N PRO A 218 -14.10 3.39 17.57
CA PRO A 218 -15.53 3.22 17.42
C PRO A 218 -16.26 4.55 17.65
N VAL A 219 -17.42 4.75 16.98
CA VAL A 219 -18.24 5.95 17.15
C VAL A 219 -19.63 5.60 17.68
N LEU A 220 -20.21 6.54 18.42
CA LEU A 220 -21.64 6.62 18.68
C LEU A 220 -22.24 7.56 17.64
N ASP A 221 -23.12 7.04 16.81
CA ASP A 221 -23.89 7.80 15.84
C ASP A 221 -25.17 8.35 16.49
N ILE A 222 -25.50 9.62 16.24
CA ILE A 222 -26.73 10.26 16.75
C ILE A 222 -27.42 10.94 15.59
N ASP A 223 -28.66 10.51 15.33
CA ASP A 223 -29.56 11.11 14.35
C ASP A 223 -30.68 11.88 15.06
N LYS A 224 -30.89 13.11 14.63
CA LYS A 224 -32.10 13.88 14.94
C LYS A 224 -33.06 13.73 13.76
N THR A 225 -34.24 13.15 13.98
CA THR A 225 -35.17 12.84 12.88
C THR A 225 -36.62 13.24 13.20
N ASP A 226 -37.45 13.36 12.16
CA ASP A 226 -38.88 13.35 12.28
C ASP A 226 -39.42 11.90 12.39
N ILE A 227 -40.76 11.76 12.54
CA ILE A 227 -41.45 10.45 12.61
C ILE A 227 -41.33 9.64 11.31
N ALA A 228 -40.93 10.26 10.19
CA ALA A 228 -40.68 9.61 8.90
C ALA A 228 -39.22 9.25 8.71
N SER A 229 -38.39 9.42 9.75
CA SER A 229 -36.92 9.18 9.74
C SER A 229 -36.12 10.10 8.81
N ASN A 230 -36.65 11.29 8.48
CA ASN A 230 -35.86 12.32 7.80
C ASN A 230 -35.03 13.08 8.81
N LEU A 231 -33.76 13.34 8.48
CA LEU A 231 -32.87 14.14 9.33
C LEU A 231 -33.41 15.57 9.48
N LEU A 232 -33.46 16.06 10.72
CA LEU A 232 -33.93 17.39 11.08
C LEU A 232 -32.75 18.31 11.45
N PRO A 233 -32.46 19.36 10.66
CA PRO A 233 -31.50 20.38 11.00
C PRO A 233 -32.08 21.43 11.97
N GLY A 234 -31.21 22.05 12.78
CA GLY A 234 -31.52 23.21 13.61
C GLY A 234 -31.93 22.92 15.05
N ALA A 235 -31.96 21.65 15.47
CA ALA A 235 -32.05 21.30 16.89
C ALA A 235 -30.70 21.53 17.58
N THR A 236 -30.72 21.95 18.84
CA THR A 236 -29.54 21.93 19.71
C THR A 236 -29.61 20.69 20.59
N LEU A 237 -28.64 19.78 20.44
CA LEU A 237 -28.51 18.57 21.24
C LEU A 237 -27.32 18.66 22.15
N THR A 238 -27.42 18.08 23.35
CA THR A 238 -26.35 18.05 24.34
C THR A 238 -26.27 16.68 25.00
N ILE A 239 -25.05 16.14 25.11
CA ILE A 239 -24.73 14.97 25.91
C ILE A 239 -24.17 15.43 27.23
N ARG A 240 -24.69 14.89 28.33
CA ARG A 240 -24.23 15.14 29.70
C ARG A 240 -23.89 13.82 30.38
N ASP A 241 -22.89 13.86 31.25
CA ASP A 241 -22.57 12.75 32.14
C ASP A 241 -23.56 12.65 33.34
N ALA A 242 -23.34 11.67 34.21
CA ALA A 242 -24.15 11.46 35.40
C ALA A 242 -24.01 12.62 36.45
N GLY A 243 -22.95 13.40 36.36
CA GLY A 243 -22.72 14.60 37.18
C GLY A 243 -23.37 15.86 36.61
N GLY A 244 -23.88 15.79 35.35
CA GLY A 244 -24.47 16.91 34.62
C GLY A 244 -23.43 17.74 33.86
N GLU A 245 -22.17 17.30 33.80
CA GLU A 245 -21.12 17.92 32.98
C GLU A 245 -21.41 17.72 31.51
N VAL A 246 -21.20 18.75 30.69
CA VAL A 246 -21.39 18.70 29.25
C VAL A 246 -20.20 17.99 28.60
N ILE A 247 -20.51 16.87 27.93
CA ILE A 247 -19.53 16.09 27.16
C ILE A 247 -19.45 16.61 25.75
N ASP A 248 -20.62 16.86 25.10
CA ASP A 248 -20.70 17.37 23.75
C ASP A 248 -21.99 18.18 23.57
N THR A 249 -21.96 19.20 22.70
CA THR A 249 -23.13 19.99 22.30
C THR A 249 -22.98 20.47 20.87
N TRP A 250 -24.03 20.31 20.09
CA TRP A 250 -24.01 20.70 18.67
C TRP A 250 -25.39 21.14 18.17
N VAL A 251 -25.41 21.81 17.03
CA VAL A 251 -26.63 22.08 16.26
C VAL A 251 -26.75 21.06 15.15
N THR A 252 -27.88 20.37 15.07
CA THR A 252 -28.11 19.35 14.05
C THR A 252 -28.15 19.93 12.64
N ASP A 253 -27.67 19.14 11.69
CA ASP A 253 -27.73 19.41 10.26
C ASP A 253 -28.36 18.20 9.53
N TYR A 254 -28.19 18.07 8.20
CA TYR A 254 -28.65 16.94 7.42
C TYR A 254 -27.69 15.73 7.46
N LYS A 255 -26.89 15.60 8.53
CA LYS A 255 -25.92 14.53 8.71
C LYS A 255 -26.05 13.89 10.09
N THR A 256 -25.68 12.63 10.18
CA THR A 256 -25.46 11.93 11.44
C THR A 256 -24.35 12.62 12.23
N HIS A 257 -24.58 12.96 13.48
CA HIS A 257 -23.54 13.43 14.38
C HIS A 257 -22.77 12.21 14.92
N ARG A 258 -21.43 12.26 14.84
CA ARG A 258 -20.54 11.16 15.23
C ARG A 258 -19.71 11.56 16.44
N VAL A 259 -19.88 10.86 17.52
CA VAL A 259 -19.13 11.05 18.75
C VAL A 259 -18.08 9.93 18.84
N PRO A 260 -16.77 10.24 18.72
CA PRO A 260 -15.72 9.25 18.90
C PRO A 260 -15.79 8.68 20.32
N ILE A 261 -15.72 7.35 20.43
CA ILE A 261 -15.75 6.67 21.71
C ILE A 261 -14.29 6.54 22.20
N SER A 262 -13.90 7.37 23.17
CA SER A 262 -12.60 7.29 23.85
C SER A 262 -12.68 6.37 25.06
N ASP A 263 -11.53 6.00 25.61
CA ASP A 263 -11.43 5.23 26.87
C ASP A 263 -12.13 5.93 28.06
N GLU A 264 -12.23 7.25 28.01
CA GLU A 264 -12.97 8.04 29.01
C GLU A 264 -14.49 7.89 28.87
N PHE A 265 -14.96 7.64 27.64
CA PHE A 265 -16.38 7.40 27.33
C PHE A 265 -16.80 5.95 27.64
N ILE A 266 -15.82 5.03 27.60
CA ILE A 266 -16.00 3.62 27.93
C ILE A 266 -15.09 3.33 29.11
N LYS A 267 -15.39 3.75 30.30
CA LYS A 267 -14.70 3.15 31.42
C LYS A 267 -15.22 1.74 31.62
N LEU A 268 -14.45 0.83 31.09
CA LEU A 268 -14.53 -0.60 31.24
C LEU A 268 -14.21 -0.97 32.67
N SER A 269 -14.97 -0.66 33.68
CA SER A 269 -14.87 -1.41 34.91
C SER A 269 -15.78 -0.96 36.02
N ASP A 270 -16.31 -1.92 36.64
CA ASP A 270 -16.51 -2.22 38.08
C ASP A 270 -17.42 -1.32 38.88
N ASP A 271 -17.81 -0.13 38.47
CA ASP A 271 -18.78 0.64 39.24
C ASP A 271 -19.88 1.23 38.34
N SER A 272 -20.94 0.49 38.25
CA SER A 272 -22.03 0.57 37.28
C SER A 272 -22.86 1.87 37.28
N LYS A 273 -22.48 2.88 38.06
CA LYS A 273 -23.25 4.13 38.16
C LYS A 273 -22.60 5.34 37.51
N ALA A 274 -21.33 5.31 37.17
CA ALA A 274 -20.59 6.49 36.74
C ALA A 274 -20.69 6.79 35.22
N TYR A 275 -21.24 5.88 34.41
CA TYR A 275 -21.16 5.95 32.95
C TYR A 275 -22.53 5.92 32.26
N ILE A 276 -23.51 6.53 32.92
CA ILE A 276 -24.82 6.81 32.33
C ILE A 276 -24.76 8.23 31.79
N TYR A 277 -24.93 8.35 30.49
CA TYR A 277 -25.03 9.62 29.78
C TYR A 277 -26.48 9.94 29.49
N THR A 278 -26.79 11.23 29.40
CA THR A 278 -28.10 11.72 29.01
C THR A 278 -27.96 12.59 27.77
N LEU A 279 -28.65 12.21 26.70
CA LEU A 279 -28.83 13.02 25.50
C LEU A 279 -30.09 13.85 25.68
N THR A 280 -29.98 15.17 25.61
CA THR A 280 -31.11 16.12 25.72
C THR A 280 -31.21 16.96 24.46
N GLU A 281 -32.42 17.35 24.12
CA GLU A 281 -32.64 18.41 23.15
C GLU A 281 -32.91 19.71 23.92
N ASP A 282 -31.97 20.66 23.80
CA ASP A 282 -32.06 21.96 24.47
C ASP A 282 -32.93 22.93 23.67
N SER A 283 -33.05 22.75 22.36
CA SER A 283 -33.99 23.48 21.49
C SER A 283 -34.36 22.65 20.27
N ALA A 284 -35.65 22.62 19.96
CA ALA A 284 -36.18 21.94 18.78
C ALA A 284 -36.11 22.82 17.52
N PRO A 285 -36.11 22.22 16.33
CA PRO A 285 -36.28 22.93 15.08
C PRO A 285 -37.62 23.62 14.99
N ALA A 286 -37.71 24.68 14.19
CA ALA A 286 -39.00 25.40 14.01
C ALA A 286 -40.09 24.48 13.46
N GLY A 287 -41.25 24.42 14.19
CA GLY A 287 -42.39 23.57 13.83
C GLY A 287 -42.38 22.19 14.43
N PHE A 288 -41.47 21.92 15.36
CA PHE A 288 -41.37 20.66 16.09
C PHE A 288 -41.41 20.88 17.61
N GLU A 289 -41.82 19.88 18.36
CA GLU A 289 -41.76 19.86 19.80
C GLU A 289 -40.42 19.27 20.28
N ILE A 290 -39.96 19.71 21.47
CA ILE A 290 -38.72 19.19 22.09
C ILE A 290 -38.94 17.69 22.40
N ALA A 291 -38.02 16.85 21.91
CA ALA A 291 -38.05 15.42 22.19
C ALA A 291 -37.71 15.09 23.64
N ASN A 292 -38.20 13.94 24.11
CA ASN A 292 -37.81 13.41 25.40
C ASN A 292 -36.31 13.08 25.42
N SER A 293 -35.65 13.29 26.58
CA SER A 293 -34.28 12.88 26.79
C SER A 293 -34.13 11.35 26.70
N VAL A 294 -32.96 10.92 26.27
CA VAL A 294 -32.58 9.50 26.18
C VAL A 294 -31.38 9.28 27.08
N GLN A 295 -31.50 8.32 28.01
CA GLN A 295 -30.31 7.84 28.75
C GLN A 295 -29.63 6.71 28.01
N PHE A 296 -28.30 6.73 27.96
CA PHE A 296 -27.52 5.68 27.32
C PHE A 296 -26.25 5.35 28.10
N LYS A 297 -25.71 4.16 27.83
CA LYS A 297 -24.41 3.71 28.29
C LYS A 297 -23.77 2.84 27.23
N LEU A 298 -22.44 2.80 27.27
CA LEU A 298 -21.62 1.94 26.40
C LEU A 298 -20.94 0.88 27.26
N GLU A 299 -21.08 -0.37 26.91
CA GLU A 299 -20.45 -1.50 27.60
C GLU A 299 -19.74 -2.41 26.60
N SER A 300 -18.60 -2.96 27.01
CA SER A 300 -17.94 -4.03 26.27
C SER A 300 -18.66 -5.34 26.55
N VAL A 301 -19.25 -5.92 25.52
CA VAL A 301 -19.88 -7.25 25.57
C VAL A 301 -19.18 -8.12 24.54
N ASP A 302 -18.51 -9.18 25.00
CA ASP A 302 -17.71 -10.07 24.17
C ASP A 302 -16.65 -9.30 23.33
N ASP A 303 -15.99 -8.32 23.97
CA ASP A 303 -15.00 -7.41 23.36
C ASP A 303 -15.55 -6.51 22.24
N VAL A 304 -16.86 -6.35 22.17
CA VAL A 304 -17.54 -5.43 21.26
C VAL A 304 -18.24 -4.35 22.04
N ILE A 305 -17.96 -3.08 21.75
CA ILE A 305 -18.66 -1.96 22.34
C ILE A 305 -20.10 -1.96 21.92
N SER A 306 -20.99 -2.13 22.89
CA SER A 306 -22.44 -2.22 22.72
C SER A 306 -23.13 -1.02 23.36
N LEU A 307 -24.11 -0.45 22.63
CA LEU A 307 -24.94 0.63 23.12
C LEU A 307 -26.16 0.06 23.84
N PHE A 308 -26.44 0.57 25.04
CA PHE A 308 -27.67 0.35 25.79
C PHE A 308 -28.39 1.68 25.97
N VAL A 309 -29.68 1.70 25.73
CA VAL A 309 -30.54 2.90 25.84
C VAL A 309 -31.72 2.65 26.74
N ARG A 310 -32.22 3.72 27.38
CA ARG A 310 -33.54 3.74 28.09
C ARG A 310 -34.12 5.14 28.04
N GLU A 311 -35.42 5.24 28.18
CA GLU A 311 -36.14 6.53 28.13
C GLU A 311 -35.98 7.37 29.40
N ASN A 312 -35.88 6.73 30.57
CA ASN A 312 -35.74 7.39 31.88
C ASN A 312 -35.09 6.46 32.91
N ALA A 313 -34.81 6.96 34.10
CA ALA A 313 -34.11 6.24 35.17
C ALA A 313 -34.81 4.98 35.67
N ASP A 314 -36.17 4.90 35.52
CA ASP A 314 -36.97 3.77 35.97
C ASP A 314 -37.22 2.72 34.89
N ALA A 315 -36.80 3.01 33.64
CA ALA A 315 -36.95 2.09 32.51
C ALA A 315 -35.80 1.08 32.46
N GLU A 316 -36.12 -0.10 31.95
CA GLU A 316 -35.13 -1.16 31.72
C GLU A 316 -34.18 -0.79 30.55
N TRP A 317 -32.93 -1.23 30.69
CA TRP A 317 -31.90 -1.05 29.64
C TRP A 317 -32.18 -1.96 28.45
N THR A 318 -32.26 -1.39 27.26
CA THR A 318 -32.42 -2.12 26.01
C THR A 318 -31.13 -2.02 25.19
N ARG A 319 -30.56 -3.17 24.79
CA ARG A 319 -29.39 -3.21 23.91
C ARG A 319 -29.81 -2.79 22.50
N ALA A 320 -29.18 -1.76 21.95
CA ALA A 320 -29.38 -1.33 20.57
C ALA A 320 -28.71 -2.29 19.59
N GLY A 321 -29.31 -2.50 18.43
CA GLY A 321 -28.72 -3.36 17.39
C GLY A 321 -27.51 -2.74 16.69
N LYS A 322 -27.35 -1.42 16.79
CA LYS A 322 -26.23 -0.63 16.30
C LYS A 322 -25.88 0.43 17.33
N ARG A 323 -24.69 1.04 17.23
CA ARG A 323 -24.32 2.20 18.05
C ARG A 323 -24.93 3.48 17.45
N LEU A 324 -26.26 3.51 17.36
CA LEU A 324 -27.05 4.62 16.82
C LEU A 324 -28.17 4.97 17.78
N ILE A 325 -28.24 6.24 18.18
CA ILE A 325 -29.38 6.82 18.89
C ILE A 325 -30.15 7.66 17.89
N GLN A 326 -31.46 7.37 17.73
CA GLN A 326 -32.39 8.23 16.99
C GLN A 326 -33.25 9.00 17.97
N MET A 327 -33.12 10.34 17.95
CA MET A 327 -33.95 11.24 18.71
C MET A 327 -35.02 11.80 17.75
N ILE A 328 -36.29 11.46 18.03
CA ILE A 328 -37.39 11.69 17.10
C ILE A 328 -38.24 12.86 17.61
N ASP A 329 -38.49 13.83 16.73
CA ASP A 329 -39.45 14.93 17.00
C ASP A 329 -40.79 14.68 16.36
N GLU A 330 -41.81 15.11 17.10
CA GLU A 330 -43.18 15.26 16.59
C GLU A 330 -43.41 16.69 16.11
N ALA A 331 -44.08 16.84 14.98
CA ALA A 331 -44.47 18.17 14.49
C ALA A 331 -45.46 18.82 15.46
N THR A 332 -45.25 20.10 15.77
CA THR A 332 -46.24 20.87 16.56
C THR A 332 -47.58 20.81 15.87
N PRO A 333 -48.68 20.49 16.60
CA PRO A 333 -50.02 20.51 16.02
C PRO A 333 -50.32 21.86 15.39
N ARG A 334 -50.68 21.86 14.13
CA ARG A 334 -51.14 23.09 13.48
C ARG A 334 -52.42 23.52 14.17
N GLU A 335 -52.45 24.69 14.83
CA GLU A 335 -53.71 25.28 15.22
C GLU A 335 -54.55 25.44 13.94
N ASP A 336 -55.67 24.74 13.90
CA ASP A 336 -56.63 24.91 12.81
C ASP A 336 -57.06 26.39 12.79
N THR A 337 -56.47 27.15 11.90
CA THR A 337 -57.00 28.49 11.60
C THR A 337 -58.43 28.28 11.14
N PRO A 338 -59.43 28.87 11.83
CA PRO A 338 -60.83 28.64 11.45
C PRO A 338 -60.98 28.91 9.96
N THR A 339 -61.43 27.89 9.25
CA THR A 339 -61.67 27.94 7.81
C THR A 339 -62.56 29.16 7.54
N ALA A 340 -61.95 30.15 6.87
CA ALA A 340 -62.71 31.31 6.39
C ALA A 340 -63.91 30.78 5.58
N THR A 341 -65.14 31.13 5.97
CA THR A 341 -66.37 30.81 5.26
C THR A 341 -66.12 31.15 3.78
N PRO A 342 -66.35 30.18 2.85
CA PRO A 342 -66.04 30.40 1.44
C PRO A 342 -66.92 31.55 0.93
N ALA A 343 -66.32 32.54 0.32
CA ALA A 343 -66.97 33.60 -0.40
C ALA A 343 -67.84 33.00 -1.50
N PRO A 344 -69.03 33.57 -1.79
CA PRO A 344 -69.96 33.03 -2.79
C PRO A 344 -69.27 32.93 -4.14
N THR A 345 -69.37 31.75 -4.76
CA THR A 345 -68.79 31.39 -6.04
C THR A 345 -69.21 32.37 -7.12
N PRO A 346 -68.30 33.04 -7.85
CA PRO A 346 -68.67 33.84 -9.01
C PRO A 346 -69.22 32.91 -10.12
N GLN A 347 -70.31 33.34 -10.73
CA GLN A 347 -70.98 32.64 -11.84
C GLN A 347 -69.97 32.46 -13.02
N PRO A 348 -70.01 31.28 -13.69
CA PRO A 348 -69.06 30.96 -14.73
C PRO A 348 -69.23 31.84 -15.97
N THR A 349 -68.12 32.49 -16.37
CA THR A 349 -67.98 33.17 -17.67
C THR A 349 -67.79 32.10 -18.76
N PRO A 350 -68.40 32.24 -19.94
CA PRO A 350 -68.33 31.25 -21.01
C PRO A 350 -66.85 31.07 -21.49
N ALA A 351 -66.49 29.81 -21.67
CA ALA A 351 -65.14 29.40 -22.09
C ALA A 351 -64.83 29.90 -23.50
N ALA A 352 -63.67 30.51 -23.66
CA ALA A 352 -63.06 30.82 -24.96
C ALA A 352 -62.54 29.51 -25.60
N THR A 353 -62.82 29.38 -26.89
CA THR A 353 -62.42 28.25 -27.75
C THR A 353 -60.86 28.13 -27.77
N PRO A 354 -60.26 26.95 -27.55
CA PRO A 354 -58.83 26.78 -27.61
C PRO A 354 -58.30 26.85 -29.05
N ALA A 355 -57.18 27.55 -29.22
CA ALA A 355 -56.38 27.62 -30.46
C ALA A 355 -55.72 26.28 -30.73
N PRO A 356 -55.46 25.91 -32.00
CA PRO A 356 -54.93 24.61 -32.36
C PRO A 356 -53.44 24.47 -31.95
N THR A 357 -53.11 23.33 -31.35
CA THR A 357 -51.78 22.90 -30.95
C THR A 357 -50.87 22.72 -32.16
N PRO A 358 -49.64 23.27 -32.21
CA PRO A 358 -48.69 22.98 -33.26
C PRO A 358 -48.17 21.54 -33.16
N ALA A 359 -47.97 20.91 -34.36
CA ALA A 359 -47.49 19.56 -34.52
C ALA A 359 -46.03 19.38 -34.00
N PRO A 360 -45.70 18.21 -33.46
CA PRO A 360 -44.37 17.95 -32.95
C PRO A 360 -43.32 17.80 -34.09
N THR A 361 -42.22 18.49 -33.90
CA THR A 361 -41.00 18.38 -34.77
C THR A 361 -40.34 17.04 -34.53
N PRO A 362 -39.89 16.32 -35.60
CA PRO A 362 -39.28 15.02 -35.44
C PRO A 362 -37.84 15.17 -34.86
N HIS A 363 -37.60 14.47 -33.74
CA HIS A 363 -36.27 14.31 -33.22
C HIS A 363 -35.41 13.42 -34.08
N LYS A 364 -34.27 13.96 -34.53
CA LYS A 364 -33.19 13.21 -35.20
C LYS A 364 -32.63 12.19 -34.22
N VAL A 365 -32.77 10.92 -34.56
CA VAL A 365 -32.07 9.81 -33.92
C VAL A 365 -30.60 9.90 -34.34
N GLN A 366 -29.71 10.14 -33.37
CA GLN A 366 -28.28 9.96 -33.57
C GLN A 366 -27.96 8.46 -33.46
N THR A 367 -27.58 7.89 -34.61
CA THR A 367 -26.99 6.56 -34.65
C THR A 367 -25.57 6.60 -34.13
N LEU A 368 -25.28 5.78 -33.12
CA LEU A 368 -23.93 5.48 -32.64
C LEU A 368 -23.15 4.71 -33.72
N PRO A 369 -21.88 5.00 -33.94
CA PRO A 369 -21.07 4.23 -34.89
C PRO A 369 -20.80 2.84 -34.32
N GLN A 370 -21.14 1.81 -35.06
CA GLN A 370 -20.65 0.45 -34.88
C GLN A 370 -19.17 0.41 -35.29
N THR A 371 -18.30 0.17 -34.36
CA THR A 371 -16.95 -0.33 -34.64
C THR A 371 -16.98 -1.84 -34.54
N GLY A 372 -17.16 -2.47 -35.68
CA GLY A 372 -16.81 -3.85 -35.88
C GLY A 372 -15.42 -3.90 -36.47
N ASP A 373 -14.46 -4.40 -35.73
CA ASP A 373 -13.27 -4.99 -36.30
C ASP A 373 -12.85 -6.15 -35.42
N GLY A 374 -13.03 -7.33 -36.03
CA GLY A 374 -12.58 -8.59 -35.45
C GLY A 374 -11.06 -8.69 -35.54
N PHE A 375 -10.43 -8.84 -34.38
CA PHE A 375 -9.06 -9.32 -34.32
C PHE A 375 -9.06 -10.84 -34.23
N PRO A 376 -8.28 -11.53 -35.06
CA PRO A 376 -8.10 -12.95 -34.96
C PRO A 376 -7.27 -13.25 -33.70
N LEU A 377 -7.82 -14.02 -32.79
CA LEU A 377 -7.12 -14.64 -31.68
C LEU A 377 -6.11 -15.65 -32.22
N LEU A 378 -4.85 -15.26 -32.30
CA LEU A 378 -3.75 -16.21 -32.45
C LEU A 378 -3.36 -16.66 -31.02
N ALA A 379 -3.83 -17.82 -30.63
CA ALA A 379 -3.37 -18.48 -29.42
C ALA A 379 -1.95 -19.00 -29.66
N ILE A 380 -0.95 -18.28 -29.18
CA ILE A 380 0.40 -18.81 -29.04
C ILE A 380 0.47 -19.48 -27.67
N VAL A 381 0.36 -20.79 -27.65
CA VAL A 381 0.72 -21.60 -26.50
C VAL A 381 2.24 -21.69 -26.44
N VAL A 382 2.86 -20.82 -25.66
CA VAL A 382 4.27 -21.00 -25.28
C VAL A 382 4.29 -21.83 -24.02
N VAL A 383 4.57 -23.11 -24.18
CA VAL A 383 4.93 -23.98 -23.05
C VAL A 383 6.37 -23.64 -22.69
N SER A 384 6.56 -22.71 -21.75
CA SER A 384 7.86 -22.49 -21.11
C SER A 384 7.97 -23.41 -19.90
N LEU A 385 8.77 -24.45 -20.03
CA LEU A 385 9.30 -25.16 -18.88
C LEU A 385 10.26 -24.19 -18.16
N ALA A 386 9.77 -23.53 -17.11
CA ALA A 386 10.57 -22.70 -16.24
C ALA A 386 11.39 -23.57 -15.31
N SER A 387 12.68 -23.74 -15.61
CA SER A 387 13.65 -24.08 -14.59
C SER A 387 14.11 -22.79 -13.93
N ALA A 388 13.77 -22.64 -12.67
CA ALA A 388 14.03 -21.47 -11.87
C ALA A 388 15.48 -21.44 -11.41
N THR A 389 16.34 -20.79 -12.17
CA THR A 389 17.67 -20.37 -11.73
C THR A 389 18.09 -19.15 -12.54
N GLY A 390 18.31 -18.03 -11.85
CA GLY A 390 18.96 -16.87 -12.45
C GLY A 390 20.40 -17.26 -12.84
N ILE A 391 20.76 -17.03 -14.07
CA ILE A 391 22.10 -17.35 -14.58
C ILE A 391 22.84 -16.03 -14.76
N VAL A 392 23.92 -15.83 -14.00
CA VAL A 392 24.91 -14.79 -14.29
C VAL A 392 25.89 -15.38 -15.30
N LEU A 393 25.82 -14.93 -16.55
CA LEU A 393 26.74 -15.33 -17.62
C LEU A 393 27.97 -14.40 -17.57
N LEU A 394 29.09 -14.95 -17.14
CA LEU A 394 30.37 -14.28 -17.26
C LEU A 394 31.07 -14.80 -18.53
N THR A 395 31.16 -13.95 -19.56
CA THR A 395 31.91 -14.26 -20.77
C THR A 395 33.26 -13.57 -20.69
N VAL A 396 34.33 -14.36 -20.67
CA VAL A 396 35.70 -13.87 -20.68
C VAL A 396 36.23 -13.90 -22.11
N ARG A 397 36.63 -12.75 -22.63
CA ARG A 397 37.29 -12.62 -23.93
C ARG A 397 38.77 -12.74 -23.75
N GLN A 398 39.39 -13.80 -24.26
CA GLN A 398 40.80 -13.95 -24.29
C GLN A 398 41.42 -13.10 -25.43
N LYS A 399 42.12 -12.02 -25.13
CA LYS A 399 42.93 -11.31 -26.10
C LYS A 399 44.19 -12.12 -26.37
N ASN A 400 44.45 -12.46 -27.63
CA ASN A 400 45.73 -12.98 -28.09
C ASN A 400 46.78 -11.87 -27.95
N ALA A 401 47.49 -11.84 -26.83
CA ALA A 401 48.69 -11.06 -26.65
C ALA A 401 49.92 -11.89 -27.15
N LEU A 402 49.95 -12.18 -28.44
CA LEU A 402 51.17 -12.72 -29.10
C LEU A 402 51.07 -12.44 -30.59
N LYS A 403 51.29 -11.20 -30.98
CA LYS A 403 51.70 -10.84 -32.33
C LYS A 403 52.43 -9.51 -32.30
N GLU A 404 53.70 -9.57 -31.85
CA GLU A 404 54.73 -8.59 -32.13
C GLU A 404 56.03 -9.08 -31.50
N THR A 405 56.66 -10.11 -32.08
CA THR A 405 58.09 -10.38 -32.02
C THR A 405 58.42 -11.48 -33.03
N SER A 406 58.31 -11.21 -34.31
CA SER A 406 58.94 -12.01 -35.34
C SER A 406 58.95 -11.30 -36.69
N ASP A 407 59.39 -10.06 -36.74
CA ASP A 407 59.78 -9.41 -37.99
C ASP A 407 60.93 -8.42 -37.76
N GLU A 408 62.01 -8.89 -37.15
CA GLU A 408 63.36 -8.23 -37.17
C GLU A 408 64.42 -9.25 -36.87
N GLU A 409 64.70 -10.16 -37.84
CA GLU A 409 65.99 -10.88 -38.00
C GLU A 409 65.87 -11.62 -39.32
N ASP A 410 66.14 -10.91 -40.47
CA ASP A 410 66.58 -11.45 -41.71
C ASP A 410 66.85 -10.29 -42.68
N ALA A 411 67.87 -9.50 -42.38
CA ALA A 411 68.53 -8.63 -43.34
C ALA A 411 69.94 -8.25 -42.82
N ASP A 412 70.86 -9.15 -42.87
CA ASP A 412 72.23 -8.82 -43.17
C ASP A 412 73.09 -10.10 -43.21
N GLU A 413 73.35 -10.65 -44.38
CA GLU A 413 74.51 -11.41 -44.71
C GLU A 413 74.51 -11.75 -46.21
N SER A 414 74.86 -10.76 -47.02
CA SER A 414 75.42 -11.03 -48.33
C SER A 414 76.29 -9.86 -48.80
N SER A 415 77.50 -9.77 -48.33
CA SER A 415 78.66 -9.29 -49.13
C SER A 415 79.87 -9.58 -48.34
N ASP A 416 80.60 -10.56 -48.75
CA ASP A 416 82.02 -10.59 -49.19
C ASP A 416 82.57 -12.00 -49.17
N ARG A 417 82.89 -12.41 -50.42
CA ARG A 417 83.80 -13.46 -50.87
C ARG A 417 83.28 -14.87 -50.95
#